data_49383a673dbf2f6ba2ab5db6755aab94
#
_entry.id   49383a673dbf2f6ba2ab5db6755aab94
#
_cell.length_a   1.000
_cell.length_b   1.000
_cell.length_c   1.000
_cell.angle_alpha   90.00
_cell.angle_beta   90.00
_cell.angle_gamma   90.00
#
_symmetry.space_group_name_H-M   'P 1'
#
loop_
_entity.id
_entity.type
_entity.pdbx_description
1 polymer ?
#
loop_
_entity_poly.entity_id
_entity_poly.type
_entity_poly.pdbx_seq_one_letter_code
_entity_poly.pdbx_strand_id
1 'polypeptide(L)'
;MSTRVGLLVPSSNTVVEADFYRSFPTSTTIHTARMLLETTTVEAEEAMLDEYTFPAARLLATAKPDLMVFACTSAGALRGNSYDDDLCNRITEISGVPTISVIRSVQRVLGEASGNSVAVLTPYVDELNQRIQASLEDDGFNVTAMHGMGITTNFDIAQVDPLAIKAFAQECFGKEPPADSLFVSCTNFQAVTARPMLQELYGIPVVTSNHAALEVVRRALSINSIA
;
A
#
# COMPACT_ATOMS: atom_id res chain seq x y z
N MET A 1 -17.30 22.21 -3.32
CA MET A 1 -16.38 22.07 -2.17
C MET A 1 -15.25 21.15 -2.65
N SER A 2 -14.00 21.36 -2.19
CA SER A 2 -12.90 20.46 -2.53
C SER A 2 -13.08 19.14 -1.77
N THR A 3 -12.84 18.03 -2.45
CA THR A 3 -12.76 16.70 -1.81
C THR A 3 -11.48 16.59 -0.99
N ARG A 4 -11.56 16.10 0.24
CA ARG A 4 -10.42 15.94 1.15
C ARG A 4 -10.15 14.47 1.40
N VAL A 5 -8.94 14.04 1.09
CA VAL A 5 -8.46 12.68 1.40
C VAL A 5 -7.48 12.77 2.57
N GLY A 6 -7.74 12.00 3.62
CA GLY A 6 -6.85 11.88 4.76
C GLY A 6 -5.92 10.68 4.62
N LEU A 7 -4.62 10.86 4.85
CA LEU A 7 -3.62 9.78 4.84
C LEU A 7 -3.03 9.61 6.25
N LEU A 8 -3.11 8.41 6.78
CA LEU A 8 -2.35 7.95 7.95
C LEU A 8 -1.09 7.27 7.44
N VAL A 9 0.07 7.91 7.59
CA VAL A 9 1.30 7.55 6.88
C VAL A 9 2.43 7.25 7.88
N PRO A 10 3.23 6.18 7.68
CA PRO A 10 4.48 6.00 8.42
C PRO A 10 5.37 7.24 8.35
N SER A 11 5.96 7.65 9.47
CA SER A 11 6.62 8.96 9.61
C SER A 11 7.76 9.21 8.62
N SER A 12 8.48 8.17 8.24
CA SER A 12 9.59 8.21 7.29
C SER A 12 9.19 7.94 5.83
N ASN A 13 7.89 7.73 5.54
CA ASN A 13 7.42 7.55 4.16
C ASN A 13 7.43 8.89 3.39
N THR A 14 8.04 8.90 2.21
CA THR A 14 8.18 10.09 1.35
C THR A 14 7.59 9.88 -0.05
N VAL A 15 6.94 8.75 -0.32
CA VAL A 15 6.45 8.39 -1.65
C VAL A 15 4.93 8.50 -1.76
N VAL A 16 4.16 7.95 -0.81
CA VAL A 16 2.70 7.86 -0.95
C VAL A 16 2.01 9.21 -1.12
N GLU A 17 2.43 10.23 -0.38
CA GLU A 17 1.85 11.58 -0.51
C GLU A 17 2.07 12.15 -1.92
N ALA A 18 3.29 12.00 -2.45
CA ALA A 18 3.64 12.46 -3.79
C ALA A 18 2.83 11.72 -4.87
N ASP A 19 2.62 10.41 -4.72
CA ASP A 19 1.79 9.63 -5.64
C ASP A 19 0.33 10.10 -5.61
N PHE A 20 -0.22 10.38 -4.42
CA PHE A 20 -1.57 10.90 -4.27
C PHE A 20 -1.71 12.29 -4.89
N TYR A 21 -0.79 13.22 -4.60
CA TYR A 21 -0.81 14.56 -5.19
C TYR A 21 -0.73 14.56 -6.72
N ARG A 22 0.06 13.66 -7.31
CA ARG A 22 0.21 13.55 -8.77
C ARG A 22 -1.00 12.89 -9.44
N SER A 23 -1.77 12.10 -8.69
CA SER A 23 -2.82 11.25 -9.25
C SER A 23 -4.22 11.85 -9.14
N PHE A 24 -4.43 12.85 -8.29
CA PHE A 24 -5.72 13.47 -8.10
C PHE A 24 -5.79 14.87 -8.70
N PRO A 25 -6.99 15.30 -9.19
CA PRO A 25 -7.17 16.65 -9.70
C PRO A 25 -7.00 17.69 -8.59
N THR A 26 -6.70 18.93 -8.94
CA THR A 26 -6.50 20.06 -8.00
C THR A 26 -7.71 20.37 -7.13
N SER A 27 -8.90 19.88 -7.47
CA SER A 27 -10.10 19.92 -6.65
C SER A 27 -10.08 18.94 -5.47
N THR A 28 -9.11 18.02 -5.43
CA THR A 28 -8.88 17.08 -4.33
C THR A 28 -7.67 17.53 -3.53
N THR A 29 -7.82 17.65 -2.22
CA THR A 29 -6.73 18.00 -1.31
C THR A 29 -6.34 16.80 -0.45
N ILE A 30 -5.05 16.65 -0.20
CA ILE A 30 -4.48 15.56 0.61
C ILE A 30 -4.06 16.13 1.95
N HIS A 31 -4.49 15.51 3.02
CA HIS A 31 -4.15 15.86 4.40
C HIS A 31 -3.53 14.66 5.09
N THR A 32 -2.42 14.85 5.78
CA THR A 32 -1.63 13.74 6.30
C THR A 32 -1.40 13.90 7.79
N ALA A 33 -1.55 12.79 8.53
CA ALA A 33 -0.98 12.63 9.87
C ALA A 33 0.02 11.48 9.85
N ARG A 34 1.13 11.64 10.56
CA ARG A 34 2.23 10.68 10.56
C ARG A 34 2.22 9.82 11.80
N MET A 35 2.54 8.53 11.62
CA MET A 35 2.70 7.52 12.65
C MET A 35 4.17 7.16 12.72
N LEU A 36 4.79 7.17 13.90
CA LEU A 36 6.23 6.93 14.03
C LEU A 36 6.59 5.53 13.51
N LEU A 37 7.46 5.50 12.50
CA LEU A 37 8.06 4.29 11.94
C LEU A 37 9.37 4.66 11.24
N GLU A 38 10.50 4.20 11.77
CA GLU A 38 11.82 4.40 11.19
C GLU A 38 12.34 3.14 10.50
N THR A 39 12.01 1.98 11.07
CA THR A 39 12.40 0.66 10.53
C THR A 39 11.18 -0.18 10.18
N THR A 40 11.29 -0.96 9.11
CA THR A 40 10.28 -1.92 8.67
C THR A 40 10.61 -3.30 9.28
N THR A 41 10.31 -3.43 10.57
CA THR A 41 10.39 -4.67 11.34
C THR A 41 9.06 -4.94 12.04
N VAL A 42 8.81 -6.18 12.43
CA VAL A 42 7.59 -6.54 13.16
C VAL A 42 7.41 -5.70 14.41
N GLU A 43 8.46 -5.55 15.23
CA GLU A 43 8.40 -4.79 16.48
C GLU A 43 8.07 -3.31 16.27
N ALA A 44 8.68 -2.69 15.26
CA ALA A 44 8.45 -1.27 14.97
C ALA A 44 7.03 -1.04 14.42
N GLU A 45 6.53 -1.94 13.58
CA GLU A 45 5.16 -1.88 13.07
C GLU A 45 4.11 -2.17 14.15
N GLU A 46 4.38 -3.12 15.08
CA GLU A 46 3.54 -3.34 16.26
C GLU A 46 3.44 -2.07 17.12
N ALA A 47 4.56 -1.42 17.42
CA ALA A 47 4.59 -0.16 18.18
C ALA A 47 3.84 0.94 17.42
N MET A 48 3.99 1.04 16.10
CA MET A 48 3.25 2.02 15.28
C MET A 48 1.74 1.80 15.38
N LEU A 49 1.29 0.55 15.28
CA LEU A 49 -0.13 0.20 15.38
C LEU A 49 -0.71 0.55 16.76
N ASP A 50 -0.01 0.21 17.83
CA ASP A 50 -0.53 0.31 19.20
C ASP A 50 -0.44 1.73 19.76
N GLU A 51 0.62 2.47 19.45
CA GLU A 51 0.92 3.75 20.09
C GLU A 51 0.59 4.96 19.21
N TYR A 52 0.80 4.89 17.89
CA TYR A 52 0.78 6.09 17.04
C TYR A 52 -0.43 6.18 16.11
N THR A 53 -1.09 5.07 15.78
CA THR A 53 -2.16 5.07 14.77
C THR A 53 -3.39 5.86 15.23
N PHE A 54 -3.92 5.60 16.41
CA PHE A 54 -5.14 6.29 16.88
C PHE A 54 -4.93 7.76 17.26
N PRO A 55 -3.79 8.15 17.89
CA PRO A 55 -3.47 9.58 18.05
C PRO A 55 -3.39 10.32 16.71
N ALA A 56 -2.75 9.74 15.69
CA ALA A 56 -2.68 10.33 14.37
C ALA A 56 -4.06 10.45 13.70
N ALA A 57 -4.92 9.43 13.86
CA ALA A 57 -6.28 9.47 13.34
C ALA A 57 -7.12 10.59 13.96
N ARG A 58 -7.01 10.81 15.28
CA ARG A 58 -7.70 11.93 15.97
C ARG A 58 -7.24 13.29 15.46
N LEU A 59 -5.93 13.46 15.25
CA LEU A 59 -5.39 14.71 14.69
C LEU A 59 -5.91 14.96 13.28
N LEU A 60 -5.85 13.92 12.43
CA LEU A 60 -6.30 14.02 11.03
C LEU A 60 -7.80 14.28 10.92
N ALA A 61 -8.62 13.74 11.81
CA ALA A 61 -10.06 13.95 11.85
C ALA A 61 -10.45 15.44 11.95
N THR A 62 -9.61 16.26 12.58
CA THR A 62 -9.88 17.71 12.71
C THR A 62 -9.87 18.45 11.38
N ALA A 63 -9.21 17.92 10.36
CA ALA A 63 -9.24 18.42 8.97
C ALA A 63 -10.53 18.03 8.23
N LYS A 64 -11.38 17.19 8.84
CA LYS A 64 -12.64 16.69 8.28
C LYS A 64 -12.48 16.14 6.87
N PRO A 65 -11.60 15.12 6.66
CA PRO A 65 -11.50 14.47 5.37
C PRO A 65 -12.81 13.74 5.02
N ASP A 66 -13.06 13.53 3.74
CA ASP A 66 -14.22 12.79 3.25
C ASP A 66 -13.98 11.28 3.27
N LEU A 67 -12.71 10.86 3.24
CA LEU A 67 -12.24 9.48 3.37
C LEU A 67 -10.85 9.48 4.02
N MET A 68 -10.57 8.49 4.86
CA MET A 68 -9.24 8.20 5.38
C MET A 68 -8.64 6.94 4.76
N VAL A 69 -7.33 6.93 4.62
CA VAL A 69 -6.54 5.79 4.15
C VAL A 69 -5.50 5.43 5.20
N PHE A 70 -5.54 4.21 5.72
CA PHE A 70 -4.43 3.64 6.50
C PHE A 70 -3.34 3.20 5.52
N ALA A 71 -2.31 4.05 5.36
CA ALA A 71 -1.34 3.97 4.28
C ALA A 71 -0.06 3.22 4.68
N CYS A 72 -0.21 1.99 5.23
CA CYS A 72 0.89 1.08 5.47
C CYS A 72 0.49 -0.34 5.08
N THR A 73 1.16 -0.90 4.06
CA THR A 73 0.81 -2.23 3.52
C THR A 73 1.19 -3.34 4.48
N SER A 74 2.42 -3.34 4.97
CA SER A 74 2.94 -4.38 5.86
C SER A 74 2.25 -4.38 7.22
N ALA A 75 2.04 -3.22 7.81
CA ALA A 75 1.31 -3.13 9.08
C ALA A 75 -0.17 -3.54 8.94
N GLY A 76 -0.82 -3.30 7.80
CA GLY A 76 -2.16 -3.80 7.51
C GLY A 76 -2.22 -5.33 7.44
N ALA A 77 -1.17 -5.97 6.94
CA ALA A 77 -1.08 -7.44 6.89
C ALA A 77 -0.57 -8.08 8.20
N LEU A 78 0.03 -7.30 9.10
CA LEU A 78 0.84 -7.78 10.20
C LEU A 78 0.11 -8.74 11.15
N ARG A 79 -1.11 -8.38 11.53
CA ARG A 79 -1.96 -9.12 12.47
C ARG A 79 -3.12 -9.85 11.77
N GLY A 80 -3.07 -9.96 10.44
CA GLY A 80 -4.09 -10.60 9.61
C GLY A 80 -5.26 -9.71 9.22
N ASN A 81 -6.05 -10.19 8.26
CA ASN A 81 -7.10 -9.41 7.60
C ASN A 81 -8.22 -8.95 8.55
N SER A 82 -8.64 -9.79 9.49
CA SER A 82 -9.68 -9.42 10.48
C SER A 82 -9.22 -8.26 11.37
N TYR A 83 -7.94 -8.23 11.76
CA TYR A 83 -7.39 -7.14 12.55
C TYR A 83 -7.35 -5.83 11.74
N ASP A 84 -6.97 -5.88 10.47
CA ASP A 84 -6.94 -4.70 9.59
C ASP A 84 -8.35 -4.12 9.39
N ASP A 85 -9.36 -4.97 9.21
CA ASP A 85 -10.77 -4.56 9.15
C ASP A 85 -11.21 -3.88 10.46
N ASP A 86 -10.89 -4.47 11.61
CA ASP A 86 -11.18 -3.89 12.93
C ASP A 86 -10.44 -2.58 13.17
N LEU A 87 -9.18 -2.46 12.72
CA LEU A 87 -8.40 -1.24 12.78
C LEU A 87 -9.08 -0.11 12.00
N CYS A 88 -9.49 -0.38 10.76
CA CYS A 88 -10.22 0.59 9.93
C CYS A 88 -11.56 1.01 10.53
N ASN A 89 -12.30 0.06 11.12
CA ASN A 89 -13.54 0.34 11.83
C ASN A 89 -13.30 1.25 13.04
N ARG A 90 -12.29 0.97 13.86
CA ARG A 90 -11.92 1.80 15.02
C ARG A 90 -11.46 3.20 14.61
N ILE A 91 -10.70 3.33 13.52
CA ILE A 91 -10.32 4.63 12.97
C ILE A 91 -11.58 5.39 12.51
N THR A 92 -12.52 4.72 11.86
CA THR A 92 -13.81 5.29 11.44
C THR A 92 -14.63 5.77 12.65
N GLU A 93 -14.72 4.99 13.71
CA GLU A 93 -15.40 5.37 14.95
C GLU A 93 -14.78 6.61 15.61
N ILE A 94 -13.44 6.66 15.67
CA ILE A 94 -12.69 7.76 16.30
C ILE A 94 -12.82 9.05 15.49
N SER A 95 -12.77 8.95 14.16
CA SER A 95 -12.73 10.10 13.25
C SER A 95 -14.12 10.58 12.78
N GLY A 96 -15.12 9.69 12.82
CA GLY A 96 -16.39 9.90 12.14
C GLY A 96 -16.29 9.84 10.61
N VAL A 97 -15.18 9.35 10.06
CA VAL A 97 -14.88 9.35 8.62
C VAL A 97 -14.64 7.92 8.15
N PRO A 98 -15.24 7.48 7.02
CA PRO A 98 -14.95 6.16 6.45
C PRO A 98 -13.46 5.96 6.23
N THR A 99 -12.96 4.79 6.60
CA THR A 99 -11.52 4.47 6.51
C THR A 99 -11.33 3.19 5.69
N ILE A 100 -10.35 3.21 4.81
CA ILE A 100 -9.88 2.05 4.05
C ILE A 100 -8.41 1.78 4.36
N SER A 101 -7.97 0.53 4.22
CA SER A 101 -6.55 0.19 4.27
C SER A 101 -5.98 -0.07 2.89
N VAL A 102 -4.65 0.07 2.79
CA VAL A 102 -3.94 -0.21 1.55
C VAL A 102 -3.93 -1.70 1.24
N ILE A 103 -3.75 -2.60 2.23
CA ILE A 103 -3.71 -4.04 1.94
C ILE A 103 -5.06 -4.55 1.43
N ARG A 104 -6.19 -4.12 2.02
CA ARG A 104 -7.53 -4.46 1.51
C ARG A 104 -7.80 -3.87 0.13
N SER A 105 -7.25 -2.68 -0.14
CA SER A 105 -7.30 -2.08 -1.49
C SER A 105 -6.54 -2.92 -2.52
N VAL A 106 -5.38 -3.46 -2.15
CA VAL A 106 -4.58 -4.36 -2.99
C VAL A 106 -5.36 -5.64 -3.30
N GLN A 107 -5.89 -6.30 -2.28
CA GLN A 107 -6.69 -7.53 -2.43
C GLN A 107 -7.89 -7.30 -3.35
N ARG A 108 -8.59 -6.18 -3.18
CA ARG A 108 -9.71 -5.81 -4.04
C ARG A 108 -9.29 -5.64 -5.51
N VAL A 109 -8.21 -4.92 -5.78
CA VAL A 109 -7.75 -4.67 -7.16
C VAL A 109 -7.15 -5.92 -7.80
N LEU A 110 -6.46 -6.77 -7.04
CA LEU A 110 -6.01 -8.08 -7.49
C LEU A 110 -7.17 -8.98 -7.85
N GLY A 111 -8.24 -8.99 -7.05
CA GLY A 111 -9.45 -9.79 -7.32
C GLY A 111 -10.23 -9.37 -8.58
N GLU A 112 -9.93 -8.19 -9.14
CA GLU A 112 -10.49 -7.73 -10.42
C GLU A 112 -9.66 -8.23 -11.63
N ALA A 113 -8.44 -8.74 -11.41
CA ALA A 113 -7.60 -9.31 -12.44
C ALA A 113 -8.09 -10.72 -12.83
N SER A 114 -7.72 -11.16 -14.02
CA SER A 114 -7.99 -12.54 -14.44
C SER A 114 -7.06 -13.52 -13.74
N GLY A 115 -7.62 -14.56 -13.13
CA GLY A 115 -6.86 -15.54 -12.35
C GLY A 115 -6.67 -15.15 -10.89
N ASN A 116 -6.13 -16.08 -10.08
CA ASN A 116 -5.91 -15.88 -8.65
C ASN A 116 -4.46 -16.12 -8.21
N SER A 117 -3.56 -16.45 -9.16
CA SER A 117 -2.15 -16.64 -8.86
C SER A 117 -1.41 -15.29 -8.89
N VAL A 118 -0.62 -15.04 -7.84
CA VAL A 118 0.06 -13.76 -7.62
C VAL A 118 1.54 -14.01 -7.33
N ALA A 119 2.43 -13.38 -8.11
CA ALA A 119 3.83 -13.22 -7.74
C ALA A 119 3.99 -11.89 -7.00
N VAL A 120 4.84 -11.86 -5.97
CA VAL A 120 4.98 -10.69 -5.10
C VAL A 120 6.43 -10.24 -5.02
N LEU A 121 6.63 -8.93 -5.18
CA LEU A 121 7.90 -8.24 -4.90
C LEU A 121 7.71 -7.23 -3.77
N THR A 122 8.65 -7.22 -2.85
CA THR A 122 8.64 -6.30 -1.72
C THR A 122 10.03 -5.71 -1.48
N PRO A 123 10.15 -4.59 -0.76
CA PRO A 123 11.43 -4.15 -0.21
C PRO A 123 11.78 -4.85 1.11
N TYR A 124 10.88 -5.63 1.71
CA TYR A 124 10.94 -6.08 3.10
C TYR A 124 11.86 -7.28 3.32
N VAL A 125 12.11 -7.56 4.61
CA VAL A 125 12.70 -8.80 5.12
C VAL A 125 11.68 -9.93 5.12
N ASP A 126 12.16 -11.17 5.21
CA ASP A 126 11.33 -12.38 5.09
C ASP A 126 10.19 -12.45 6.10
N GLU A 127 10.40 -11.95 7.32
CA GLU A 127 9.37 -11.97 8.36
C GLU A 127 8.12 -11.16 7.98
N LEU A 128 8.30 -9.97 7.42
CA LEU A 128 7.19 -9.16 6.89
C LEU A 128 6.63 -9.74 5.59
N ASN A 129 7.47 -10.35 4.75
CA ASN A 129 7.01 -11.03 3.55
C ASN A 129 6.03 -12.17 3.88
N GLN A 130 6.31 -12.95 4.93
CA GLN A 130 5.41 -14.00 5.39
C GLN A 130 4.04 -13.45 5.84
N ARG A 131 4.00 -12.26 6.44
CA ARG A 131 2.74 -11.59 6.81
C ARG A 131 1.93 -11.16 5.59
N ILE A 132 2.60 -10.58 4.59
CA ILE A 132 1.96 -10.21 3.31
C ILE A 132 1.41 -11.45 2.61
N GLN A 133 2.21 -12.51 2.53
CA GLN A 133 1.80 -13.77 1.92
C GLN A 133 0.57 -14.36 2.62
N ALA A 134 0.61 -14.50 3.94
CA ALA A 134 -0.51 -15.01 4.72
C ALA A 134 -1.79 -14.19 4.52
N SER A 135 -1.68 -12.85 4.48
CA SER A 135 -2.81 -11.95 4.24
C SER A 135 -3.44 -12.14 2.86
N LEU A 136 -2.61 -12.36 1.82
CA LEU A 136 -3.12 -12.63 0.46
C LEU A 136 -3.76 -14.02 0.37
N GLU A 137 -3.12 -15.05 0.96
CA GLU A 137 -3.63 -16.43 0.96
C GLU A 137 -4.93 -16.55 1.75
N ASP A 138 -5.08 -15.82 2.87
CA ASP A 138 -6.32 -15.77 3.65
C ASP A 138 -7.50 -15.16 2.86
N ASP A 139 -7.21 -14.29 1.89
CA ASP A 139 -8.19 -13.71 0.95
C ASP A 139 -8.38 -14.54 -0.34
N GLY A 140 -7.79 -15.75 -0.40
CA GLY A 140 -7.99 -16.75 -1.45
C GLY A 140 -7.03 -16.62 -2.65
N PHE A 141 -5.99 -15.79 -2.57
CA PHE A 141 -4.96 -15.75 -3.62
C PHE A 141 -3.96 -16.89 -3.46
N ASN A 142 -3.47 -17.41 -4.59
CA ASN A 142 -2.37 -18.37 -4.63
C ASN A 142 -1.05 -17.60 -4.85
N VAL A 143 -0.27 -17.41 -3.77
CA VAL A 143 1.03 -16.75 -3.87
C VAL A 143 2.07 -17.74 -4.40
N THR A 144 2.41 -17.62 -5.67
CA THR A 144 3.30 -18.55 -6.38
C THR A 144 4.79 -18.24 -6.20
N ALA A 145 5.11 -17.00 -5.89
CA ALA A 145 6.47 -16.55 -5.61
C ALA A 145 6.45 -15.28 -4.75
N MET A 146 7.40 -15.19 -3.81
CA MET A 146 7.58 -14.04 -2.91
C MET A 146 9.06 -13.71 -2.82
N HIS A 147 9.43 -12.48 -3.21
CA HIS A 147 10.82 -12.00 -3.12
C HIS A 147 10.89 -10.62 -2.47
N GLY A 148 11.81 -10.48 -1.52
CA GLY A 148 12.07 -9.24 -0.80
C GLY A 148 13.50 -8.76 -0.96
N MET A 149 13.70 -7.43 -0.97
CA MET A 149 15.04 -6.81 -1.05
C MET A 149 15.78 -6.81 0.30
N GLY A 150 15.12 -7.14 1.42
CA GLY A 150 15.73 -7.19 2.75
C GLY A 150 16.06 -5.81 3.35
N ILE A 151 15.37 -4.75 2.95
CA ILE A 151 15.60 -3.39 3.43
C ILE A 151 14.84 -3.17 4.73
N THR A 152 15.53 -2.81 5.80
CA THR A 152 14.94 -2.56 7.12
C THR A 152 14.71 -1.07 7.43
N THR A 153 15.55 -0.17 6.90
CA THR A 153 15.36 1.27 7.08
C THR A 153 14.26 1.77 6.15
N ASN A 154 13.13 2.22 6.71
CA ASN A 154 11.99 2.61 5.88
C ASN A 154 12.31 3.78 4.93
N PHE A 155 13.16 4.74 5.35
CA PHE A 155 13.59 5.84 4.48
C PHE A 155 14.37 5.33 3.25
N ASP A 156 15.20 4.30 3.40
CA ASP A 156 16.01 3.74 2.30
C ASP A 156 15.15 3.05 1.24
N ILE A 157 13.99 2.54 1.62
CA ILE A 157 13.01 1.99 0.67
C ILE A 157 12.60 3.04 -0.39
N ALA A 158 12.41 4.29 0.03
CA ALA A 158 12.05 5.38 -0.87
C ALA A 158 13.17 5.76 -1.85
N GLN A 159 14.42 5.40 -1.55
CA GLN A 159 15.58 5.70 -2.38
C GLN A 159 15.78 4.66 -3.51
N VAL A 160 15.03 3.55 -3.49
CA VAL A 160 15.13 2.54 -4.55
C VAL A 160 14.52 3.11 -5.84
N ASP A 161 15.38 3.27 -6.83
CA ASP A 161 15.01 3.79 -8.15
C ASP A 161 14.02 2.84 -8.87
N PRO A 162 13.04 3.35 -9.64
CA PRO A 162 12.12 2.52 -10.42
C PRO A 162 12.80 1.52 -11.38
N LEU A 163 13.96 1.87 -11.94
CA LEU A 163 14.74 0.94 -12.77
C LEU A 163 15.38 -0.18 -11.94
N ALA A 164 15.76 0.10 -10.68
CA ALA A 164 16.25 -0.92 -9.76
C ALA A 164 15.12 -1.89 -9.37
N ILE A 165 13.88 -1.41 -9.22
CA ILE A 165 12.70 -2.29 -9.02
C ILE A 165 12.50 -3.22 -10.22
N LYS A 166 12.58 -2.68 -11.45
CA LYS A 166 12.51 -3.48 -12.67
C LYS A 166 13.63 -4.52 -12.77
N ALA A 167 14.86 -4.11 -12.44
CA ALA A 167 16.02 -5.01 -12.46
C ALA A 167 15.86 -6.15 -11.43
N PHE A 168 15.39 -5.84 -10.23
CA PHE A 168 15.09 -6.84 -9.20
C PHE A 168 14.01 -7.82 -9.66
N ALA A 169 12.94 -7.33 -10.30
CA ALA A 169 11.92 -8.20 -10.88
C ALA A 169 12.51 -9.17 -11.93
N GLN A 170 13.41 -8.69 -12.79
CA GLN A 170 14.08 -9.53 -13.79
C GLN A 170 15.04 -10.55 -13.16
N GLU A 171 15.71 -10.18 -12.08
CA GLU A 171 16.56 -11.11 -11.32
C GLU A 171 15.73 -12.24 -10.70
N CYS A 172 14.59 -11.90 -10.08
CA CYS A 172 13.73 -12.87 -9.40
C CYS A 172 12.96 -13.77 -10.36
N PHE A 173 12.43 -13.23 -11.45
CA PHE A 173 11.48 -13.95 -12.33
C PHE A 173 12.01 -14.22 -13.74
N GLY A 174 13.16 -13.66 -14.11
CA GLY A 174 13.66 -13.81 -15.47
C GLY A 174 12.74 -13.15 -16.50
N LYS A 175 12.26 -13.95 -17.46
CA LYS A 175 11.39 -13.45 -18.54
C LYS A 175 9.91 -13.44 -18.20
N GLU A 176 9.46 -14.29 -17.29
CA GLU A 176 8.05 -14.51 -16.99
C GLU A 176 7.90 -14.82 -15.49
N PRO A 177 7.13 -14.02 -14.73
CA PRO A 177 6.75 -14.41 -13.38
C PRO A 177 5.77 -15.60 -13.43
N PRO A 178 5.84 -16.52 -12.47
CA PRO A 178 5.01 -17.72 -12.45
C PRO A 178 3.59 -17.44 -11.92
N ALA A 179 2.90 -16.42 -12.46
CA ALA A 179 1.62 -15.97 -11.93
C ALA A 179 0.77 -15.24 -12.98
N ASP A 180 -0.55 -15.14 -12.72
CA ASP A 180 -1.49 -14.38 -13.53
C ASP A 180 -1.34 -12.86 -13.32
N SER A 181 -0.79 -12.45 -12.17
CA SER A 181 -0.56 -11.05 -11.82
C SER A 181 0.69 -10.86 -10.97
N LEU A 182 1.24 -9.64 -10.99
CA LEU A 182 2.37 -9.22 -10.16
C LEU A 182 1.92 -8.16 -9.16
N PHE A 183 2.16 -8.40 -7.87
CA PHE A 183 2.01 -7.40 -6.82
C PHE A 183 3.37 -6.84 -6.38
N VAL A 184 3.53 -5.51 -6.47
CA VAL A 184 4.71 -4.80 -5.96
C VAL A 184 4.29 -4.04 -4.70
N SER A 185 4.71 -4.55 -3.56
CA SER A 185 4.29 -4.10 -2.24
C SER A 185 5.11 -2.90 -1.74
N CYS A 186 4.54 -2.18 -0.80
CA CYS A 186 5.01 -1.04 -0.04
C CYS A 186 4.55 0.33 -0.54
N THR A 187 3.99 1.11 0.39
CA THR A 187 3.57 2.49 0.12
C THR A 187 4.74 3.47 0.01
N ASN A 188 5.92 3.10 0.54
CA ASN A 188 7.14 3.89 0.44
C ASN A 188 8.06 3.47 -0.72
N PHE A 189 7.59 2.60 -1.61
CA PHE A 189 8.33 2.10 -2.77
C PHE A 189 7.91 2.87 -4.03
N GLN A 190 8.84 3.23 -4.91
CA GLN A 190 8.54 3.97 -6.14
C GLN A 190 7.85 3.08 -7.21
N ALA A 191 6.98 2.20 -6.74
CA ALA A 191 6.36 1.15 -7.52
C ALA A 191 5.33 1.67 -8.54
N VAL A 192 4.65 2.79 -8.25
CA VAL A 192 3.71 3.42 -9.22
C VAL A 192 4.46 3.84 -10.47
N THR A 193 5.65 4.40 -10.33
CA THR A 193 6.51 4.78 -11.46
C THR A 193 7.09 3.57 -12.18
N ALA A 194 7.44 2.50 -11.46
CA ALA A 194 7.94 1.24 -12.05
C ALA A 194 6.85 0.42 -12.76
N ARG A 195 5.58 0.58 -12.36
CA ARG A 195 4.45 -0.24 -12.82
C ARG A 195 4.32 -0.35 -14.35
N PRO A 196 4.33 0.75 -15.15
CA PRO A 196 4.22 0.64 -16.61
C PRO A 196 5.35 -0.17 -17.23
N MET A 197 6.58 -0.02 -16.72
CA MET A 197 7.75 -0.76 -17.20
C MET A 197 7.66 -2.26 -16.90
N LEU A 198 7.05 -2.63 -15.77
CA LEU A 198 6.82 -4.03 -15.40
C LEU A 198 5.67 -4.65 -16.20
N GLN A 199 4.61 -3.87 -16.48
CA GLN A 199 3.52 -4.30 -17.36
C GLN A 199 3.99 -4.55 -18.80
N GLU A 200 4.83 -3.64 -19.32
CA GLU A 200 5.44 -3.82 -20.63
C GLU A 200 6.37 -5.05 -20.68
N LEU A 201 7.14 -5.27 -19.61
CA LEU A 201 8.10 -6.36 -19.53
C LEU A 201 7.43 -7.73 -19.52
N TYR A 202 6.35 -7.88 -18.74
CA TYR A 202 5.74 -9.19 -18.47
C TYR A 202 4.40 -9.43 -19.16
N GLY A 203 3.73 -8.40 -19.66
CA GLY A 203 2.44 -8.55 -20.33
C GLY A 203 1.28 -8.98 -19.43
N ILE A 204 1.45 -8.93 -18.10
CA ILE A 204 0.43 -9.29 -17.11
C ILE A 204 0.00 -8.07 -16.29
N PRO A 205 -1.15 -8.11 -15.60
CA PRO A 205 -1.55 -7.09 -14.66
C PRO A 205 -0.50 -6.89 -13.57
N VAL A 206 -0.12 -5.62 -13.31
CA VAL A 206 0.76 -5.24 -12.21
C VAL A 206 -0.01 -4.34 -11.26
N VAL A 207 -0.16 -4.77 -10.02
CA VAL A 207 -0.78 -4.02 -8.93
C VAL A 207 0.32 -3.52 -8.00
N THR A 208 0.24 -2.25 -7.58
CA THR A 208 1.12 -1.72 -6.54
C THR A 208 0.30 -1.20 -5.38
N SER A 209 0.88 -1.14 -4.18
CA SER A 209 0.20 -0.65 -2.99
C SER A 209 -0.49 0.71 -3.21
N ASN A 210 0.27 1.70 -3.69
CA ASN A 210 -0.28 3.03 -3.90
C ASN A 210 -1.27 3.09 -5.06
N HIS A 211 -1.02 2.37 -6.18
CA HIS A 211 -1.98 2.29 -7.28
C HIS A 211 -3.33 1.73 -6.81
N ALA A 212 -3.33 0.65 -6.05
CA ALA A 212 -4.55 0.04 -5.54
C ALA A 212 -5.33 1.00 -4.61
N ALA A 213 -4.64 1.66 -3.69
CA ALA A 213 -5.25 2.66 -2.82
C ALA A 213 -5.86 3.83 -3.62
N LEU A 214 -5.14 4.34 -4.63
CA LEU A 214 -5.61 5.40 -5.52
C LEU A 214 -6.90 5.00 -6.24
N GLU A 215 -6.96 3.78 -6.79
CA GLU A 215 -8.16 3.27 -7.47
C GLU A 215 -9.37 3.16 -6.53
N VAL A 216 -9.16 2.62 -5.33
CA VAL A 216 -10.24 2.48 -4.36
C VAL A 216 -10.74 3.84 -3.86
N VAL A 217 -9.83 4.79 -3.60
CA VAL A 217 -10.19 6.16 -3.20
C VAL A 217 -10.99 6.88 -4.31
N ARG A 218 -10.53 6.77 -5.58
CA ARG A 218 -11.26 7.37 -6.72
C ARG A 218 -12.69 6.87 -6.80
N ARG A 219 -12.89 5.56 -6.69
CA ARG A 219 -14.22 4.95 -6.73
C ARG A 219 -15.09 5.36 -5.56
N ALA A 220 -14.54 5.32 -4.34
CA ALA A 220 -15.26 5.67 -3.12
C ALA A 220 -15.74 7.12 -3.11
N LEU A 221 -14.96 8.04 -3.67
CA LEU A 221 -15.25 9.48 -3.70
C LEU A 221 -15.75 9.97 -5.07
N SER A 222 -15.97 9.07 -6.02
CA SER A 222 -16.41 9.40 -7.40
C SER A 222 -15.52 10.45 -8.09
N ILE A 223 -14.19 10.34 -7.89
CA ILE A 223 -13.22 11.28 -8.46
C ILE A 223 -12.79 10.78 -9.85
N ASN A 224 -12.92 11.61 -10.87
CA ASN A 224 -12.46 11.29 -12.21
C ASN A 224 -10.93 11.21 -12.28
N SER A 225 -10.41 10.31 -13.13
CA SER A 225 -8.99 10.26 -13.44
C SER A 225 -8.51 11.59 -14.05
N ILE A 226 -7.27 11.99 -13.76
CA ILE A 226 -6.61 13.03 -14.53
C ILE A 226 -6.38 12.46 -15.93
N ALA A 227 -6.89 13.13 -16.95
CA ALA A 227 -6.72 12.74 -18.34
C ALA A 227 -5.26 12.90 -18.79
#